data_d24da3390b21965f76a11fe796c0821b
#
_entry.id   d24da3390b21965f76a11fe796c0821b
#
_cell.length_a   1.000
_cell.length_b   1.000
_cell.length_c   1.000
_cell.angle_alpha   90.00
_cell.angle_beta   90.00
_cell.angle_gamma   90.00
#
_symmetry.space_group_name_H-M   'P 1'
#
loop_
_entity.id
_entity.type
_entity.pdbx_description
1 polymer ?
#
loop_
_entity_poly.entity_id
_entity_poly.type
_entity_poly.pdbx_seq_one_letter_code
_entity_poly.pdbx_strand_id
1 'polypeptide(L)'
;YAAMCAAIWWRERRQRMRARQEAAALTSAREGALPLLVAYASQTGQAEELARETARLLHTAGESVHLCALDAVDADLLARTQRALFIASTYGEGDPPDNAALFLAHAMAQAQDLSHLQYGLLALGDRQYAQFCGYGRAPDSWLRAGGARPWFERIEMDNGAPQALTAWQHQLTQISSLGDMPAWEQPVFSEWTLAARRHMNPRSAGEPVFHIELQP
;
A
#
# COMPACT_ATOMS: atom_id res chain seq x y z
N TYR A 1 20.27 25.32 5.33
CA TYR A 1 19.83 24.37 4.29
C TYR A 1 20.34 22.95 4.59
N ALA A 2 21.67 22.77 4.81
CA ALA A 2 22.25 21.46 5.10
C ALA A 2 21.68 20.79 6.38
N ALA A 3 21.45 21.55 7.44
CA ALA A 3 20.87 21.05 8.68
C ALA A 3 19.42 20.59 8.49
N MET A 4 18.65 21.29 7.68
CA MET A 4 17.27 20.92 7.35
C MET A 4 17.23 19.65 6.50
N CYS A 5 18.08 19.52 5.49
CA CYS A 5 18.23 18.31 4.68
C CYS A 5 18.66 17.11 5.53
N ALA A 6 19.61 17.30 6.46
CA ALA A 6 20.06 16.26 7.37
C ALA A 6 18.94 15.83 8.33
N ALA A 7 18.14 16.78 8.83
CA ALA A 7 17.00 16.48 9.71
C ALA A 7 15.90 15.69 8.99
N ILE A 8 15.58 16.09 7.74
CA ILE A 8 14.62 15.36 6.90
C ILE A 8 15.14 13.95 6.61
N TRP A 9 16.38 13.83 6.16
CA TRP A 9 17.01 12.54 5.88
C TRP A 9 17.03 11.62 7.11
N TRP A 10 17.37 12.17 8.28
CA TRP A 10 17.41 11.42 9.53
C TRP A 10 16.02 10.97 10.00
N ARG A 11 15.01 11.84 9.82
CA ARG A 11 13.60 11.51 10.09
C ARG A 11 13.12 10.38 9.18
N GLU A 12 13.38 10.47 7.88
CA GLU A 12 13.03 9.40 6.92
C GLU A 12 13.75 8.09 7.24
N ARG A 13 15.05 8.16 7.55
CA ARG A 13 15.81 6.97 7.93
C ARG A 13 15.25 6.33 9.18
N ARG A 14 14.87 7.09 10.21
CA ARG A 14 14.21 6.58 11.41
C ARG A 14 12.84 5.95 11.10
N GLN A 15 12.04 6.58 10.25
CA GLN A 15 10.76 6.03 9.83
C GLN A 15 10.94 4.70 9.10
N ARG A 16 11.87 4.63 8.15
CA ARG A 16 12.21 3.39 7.43
C ARG A 16 12.72 2.29 8.36
N MET A 17 13.53 2.64 9.36
CA MET A 17 14.02 1.66 10.35
C MET A 17 12.89 1.13 11.24
N ARG A 18 11.98 1.99 11.70
CA ARG A 18 10.81 1.57 12.47
C ARG A 18 9.89 0.68 11.64
N ALA A 19 9.62 1.07 10.39
CA ALA A 19 8.83 0.27 9.47
C ALA A 19 9.42 -1.13 9.24
N ARG A 20 10.75 -1.23 9.10
CA ARG A 20 11.45 -2.53 8.98
C ARG A 20 11.37 -3.35 10.26
N GLN A 21 11.47 -2.72 11.43
CA GLN A 21 11.34 -3.41 12.71
C GLN A 21 9.92 -3.91 12.94
N GLU A 22 8.90 -3.11 12.61
CA GLU A 22 7.50 -3.53 12.65
C GLU A 22 7.23 -4.67 11.68
N ALA A 23 7.70 -4.57 10.43
CA ALA A 23 7.58 -5.64 9.44
C ALA A 23 8.26 -6.94 9.92
N ALA A 24 9.45 -6.84 10.52
CA ALA A 24 10.14 -7.99 11.09
C ALA A 24 9.40 -8.61 12.29
N ALA A 25 8.75 -7.79 13.12
CA ALA A 25 7.93 -8.26 14.25
C ALA A 25 6.67 -9.01 13.78
N LEU A 26 6.09 -8.59 12.65
CA LEU A 26 4.92 -9.25 12.04
C LEU A 26 5.28 -10.59 11.37
N THR A 27 6.57 -10.79 11.04
CA THR A 27 7.09 -12.00 10.39
C THR A 27 7.44 -13.10 11.39
N SER A 28 7.15 -12.94 12.69
CA SER A 28 7.36 -13.98 13.70
C SER A 28 6.46 -15.18 13.39
N ALA A 29 7.02 -16.15 12.69
CA ALA A 29 6.34 -17.28 12.12
C ALA A 29 5.84 -18.27 13.19
N ARG A 30 4.64 -18.74 13.04
CA ARG A 30 4.28 -20.10 13.47
C ARG A 30 5.24 -21.05 12.75
N GLU A 31 6.00 -21.84 13.48
CA GLU A 31 6.91 -22.83 12.90
C GLU A 31 6.15 -23.68 11.85
N GLY A 32 6.61 -23.65 10.60
CA GLY A 32 6.13 -24.48 9.51
C GLY A 32 5.04 -23.90 8.59
N ALA A 33 4.47 -22.72 8.86
CA ALA A 33 3.52 -22.09 7.94
C ALA A 33 4.23 -21.06 7.04
N LEU A 34 3.98 -21.13 5.73
CA LEU A 34 4.43 -20.09 4.79
C LEU A 34 3.68 -18.78 5.10
N PRO A 35 4.38 -17.65 5.28
CA PRO A 35 3.75 -16.39 5.61
C PRO A 35 2.85 -15.90 4.47
N LEU A 36 1.75 -15.23 4.83
CA LEU A 36 0.92 -14.49 3.89
C LEU A 36 1.68 -13.23 3.48
N LEU A 37 1.95 -13.06 2.20
CA LEU A 37 2.60 -11.87 1.67
C LEU A 37 1.61 -10.71 1.65
N VAL A 38 1.98 -9.56 2.22
CA VAL A 38 1.28 -8.29 2.05
C VAL A 38 2.24 -7.32 1.37
N ALA A 39 2.00 -7.06 0.08
CA ALA A 39 2.86 -6.21 -0.74
C ALA A 39 2.14 -4.92 -1.12
N TYR A 40 2.86 -3.79 -1.07
CA TYR A 40 2.27 -2.50 -1.38
C TYR A 40 3.08 -1.69 -2.38
N ALA A 41 2.36 -0.90 -3.20
CA ALA A 41 2.91 0.15 -4.05
C ALA A 41 2.28 1.48 -3.66
N SER A 42 3.09 2.43 -3.20
CA SER A 42 2.61 3.70 -2.64
C SER A 42 3.50 4.87 -3.02
N GLN A 43 2.93 5.96 -3.54
CA GLN A 43 3.63 7.21 -3.79
C GLN A 43 3.56 8.16 -2.59
N THR A 44 2.37 8.29 -1.99
CA THR A 44 2.09 9.27 -0.93
C THR A 44 2.04 8.65 0.48
N GLY A 45 2.19 7.32 0.59
CA GLY A 45 2.14 6.59 1.86
C GLY A 45 0.79 5.94 2.17
N GLN A 46 -0.30 6.29 1.49
CA GLN A 46 -1.62 5.75 1.80
C GLN A 46 -1.72 4.23 1.63
N ALA A 47 -1.23 3.68 0.51
CA ALA A 47 -1.24 2.22 0.30
C ALA A 47 -0.31 1.50 1.29
N GLU A 48 0.80 2.13 1.68
CA GLU A 48 1.70 1.59 2.71
C GLU A 48 1.02 1.52 4.08
N GLU A 49 0.28 2.57 4.48
CA GLU A 49 -0.46 2.59 5.74
C GLU A 49 -1.55 1.52 5.76
N LEU A 50 -2.34 1.41 4.70
CA LEU A 50 -3.34 0.36 4.54
C LEU A 50 -2.74 -1.06 4.58
N ALA A 51 -1.56 -1.24 3.99
CA ALA A 51 -0.85 -2.52 4.02
C ALA A 51 -0.35 -2.87 5.44
N ARG A 52 0.14 -1.88 6.18
CA ARG A 52 0.54 -2.07 7.58
C ARG A 52 -0.65 -2.46 8.45
N GLU A 53 -1.76 -1.75 8.31
CA GLU A 53 -2.97 -2.09 9.08
C GLU A 53 -3.51 -3.46 8.69
N THR A 54 -3.54 -3.80 7.40
CA THR A 54 -3.90 -5.14 6.92
C THR A 54 -3.00 -6.21 7.58
N ALA A 55 -1.69 -5.98 7.59
CA ALA A 55 -0.72 -6.89 8.18
C ALA A 55 -0.91 -7.05 9.70
N ARG A 56 -1.18 -5.94 10.43
CA ARG A 56 -1.45 -5.96 11.87
C ARG A 56 -2.73 -6.75 12.20
N LEU A 57 -3.81 -6.51 11.44
CA LEU A 57 -5.06 -7.24 11.63
C LEU A 57 -4.87 -8.74 11.42
N LEU A 58 -4.22 -9.14 10.33
CA LEU A 58 -3.93 -10.54 10.03
C LEU A 58 -3.03 -11.17 11.10
N HIS A 59 -2.02 -10.44 11.57
CA HIS A 59 -1.13 -10.92 12.65
C HIS A 59 -1.89 -11.09 13.96
N THR A 60 -2.76 -10.14 14.33
CA THR A 60 -3.63 -10.25 15.51
C THR A 60 -4.58 -11.45 15.37
N ALA A 61 -4.99 -11.75 14.16
CA ALA A 61 -5.77 -12.93 13.80
C ALA A 61 -4.94 -14.24 13.82
N GLY A 62 -3.65 -14.18 14.17
CA GLY A 62 -2.75 -15.34 14.30
C GLY A 62 -2.08 -15.77 13.00
N GLU A 63 -2.20 -14.99 11.92
CA GLU A 63 -1.50 -15.25 10.68
C GLU A 63 -0.04 -14.81 10.78
N SER A 64 0.86 -15.57 10.16
CA SER A 64 2.23 -15.12 9.89
C SER A 64 2.22 -14.25 8.64
N VAL A 65 2.75 -13.03 8.72
CA VAL A 65 2.66 -12.05 7.64
C VAL A 65 4.04 -11.55 7.23
N HIS A 66 4.31 -11.55 5.92
CA HIS A 66 5.47 -10.89 5.33
C HIS A 66 5.03 -9.59 4.67
N LEU A 67 5.31 -8.45 5.31
CA LEU A 67 4.99 -7.12 4.78
C LEU A 67 6.21 -6.53 4.07
N CYS A 68 6.05 -6.14 2.79
CA CYS A 68 7.10 -5.47 2.04
C CYS A 68 6.54 -4.51 0.98
N ALA A 69 7.40 -3.59 0.51
CA ALA A 69 7.10 -2.80 -0.68
C ALA A 69 7.18 -3.67 -1.93
N LEU A 70 6.45 -3.30 -2.97
CA LEU A 70 6.33 -4.12 -4.19
C LEU A 70 7.65 -4.27 -4.95
N ASP A 71 8.58 -3.31 -4.84
CA ASP A 71 9.93 -3.39 -5.41
C ASP A 71 10.83 -4.47 -4.76
N ALA A 72 10.45 -4.97 -3.60
CA ALA A 72 11.11 -6.11 -2.94
C ALA A 72 10.51 -7.48 -3.34
N VAL A 73 9.46 -7.48 -4.16
CA VAL A 73 8.82 -8.71 -4.64
C VAL A 73 9.46 -9.13 -5.96
N ASP A 74 10.25 -10.18 -5.92
CA ASP A 74 10.89 -10.80 -7.07
C ASP A 74 10.24 -12.15 -7.46
N ALA A 75 10.72 -12.73 -8.54
CA ALA A 75 10.23 -14.01 -9.03
C ALA A 75 10.43 -15.15 -8.01
N ASP A 76 11.54 -15.14 -7.27
CA ASP A 76 11.86 -16.18 -6.28
C ASP A 76 10.92 -16.09 -5.07
N LEU A 77 10.56 -14.88 -4.64
CA LEU A 77 9.58 -14.67 -3.59
C LEU A 77 8.20 -15.14 -4.04
N LEU A 78 7.77 -14.77 -5.26
CA LEU A 78 6.49 -15.21 -5.81
C LEU A 78 6.41 -16.73 -5.98
N ALA A 79 7.47 -17.38 -6.46
CA ALA A 79 7.51 -18.83 -6.66
C ALA A 79 7.27 -19.63 -5.37
N ARG A 80 7.64 -19.08 -4.21
CA ARG A 80 7.42 -19.72 -2.89
C ARG A 80 6.21 -19.18 -2.13
N THR A 81 5.53 -18.17 -2.67
CA THR A 81 4.36 -17.54 -2.02
C THR A 81 3.08 -18.25 -2.45
N GLN A 82 2.33 -18.77 -1.51
CA GLN A 82 1.03 -19.40 -1.79
C GLN A 82 -0.14 -18.43 -1.62
N ARG A 83 0.01 -17.40 -0.74
CA ARG A 83 -1.05 -16.47 -0.40
C ARG A 83 -0.50 -15.04 -0.40
N ALA A 84 -1.14 -14.13 -1.12
CA ALA A 84 -0.70 -12.73 -1.20
C ALA A 84 -1.87 -11.75 -1.17
N LEU A 85 -1.64 -10.60 -0.57
CA LEU A 85 -2.47 -9.41 -0.66
C LEU A 85 -1.65 -8.28 -1.28
N PHE A 86 -2.18 -7.66 -2.31
CA PHE A 86 -1.56 -6.54 -2.99
C PHE A 86 -2.38 -5.27 -2.75
N ILE A 87 -1.72 -4.20 -2.35
CA ILE A 87 -2.33 -2.89 -2.15
C ILE A 87 -1.57 -1.90 -3.00
N ALA A 88 -2.18 -1.47 -4.10
CA ALA A 88 -1.50 -0.72 -5.14
C ALA A 88 -2.18 0.63 -5.40
N SER A 89 -1.48 1.72 -5.11
CA SER A 89 -1.94 3.05 -5.48
C SER A 89 -1.57 3.37 -6.94
N THR A 90 -2.41 4.15 -7.58
CA THR A 90 -2.15 4.73 -8.90
C THR A 90 -1.69 6.15 -8.72
N TYR A 91 -0.65 6.56 -9.44
CA TYR A 91 -0.15 7.92 -9.47
C TYR A 91 -0.56 8.63 -10.77
N GLY A 92 -0.96 9.90 -10.66
CA GLY A 92 -1.35 10.72 -11.82
C GLY A 92 -2.33 10.03 -12.76
N GLU A 93 -2.04 10.04 -14.04
CA GLU A 93 -2.91 9.53 -15.11
C GLU A 93 -2.83 8.01 -15.31
N GLY A 94 -2.51 7.24 -14.28
CA GLY A 94 -2.48 5.78 -14.38
C GLY A 94 -1.12 5.16 -14.11
N ASP A 95 -0.13 5.97 -13.75
CA ASP A 95 1.25 5.56 -13.58
C ASP A 95 1.50 4.74 -12.30
N PRO A 96 2.51 3.86 -12.31
CA PRO A 96 2.95 3.16 -11.11
C PRO A 96 3.66 4.11 -10.13
N PRO A 97 3.53 3.89 -8.81
CA PRO A 97 4.40 4.51 -7.82
C PRO A 97 5.86 4.12 -7.99
N ASP A 98 6.79 4.97 -7.50
CA ASP A 98 8.23 4.74 -7.61
C ASP A 98 8.66 3.38 -7.03
N ASN A 99 8.05 2.95 -5.93
CA ASN A 99 8.35 1.67 -5.28
C ASN A 99 7.66 0.45 -5.93
N ALA A 100 7.23 0.58 -7.17
CA ALA A 100 6.73 -0.50 -8.02
C ALA A 100 7.58 -0.72 -9.27
N ALA A 101 8.56 0.15 -9.54
CA ALA A 101 9.33 0.15 -10.78
C ALA A 101 10.12 -1.18 -10.98
N LEU A 102 10.74 -1.70 -9.93
CA LEU A 102 11.49 -2.96 -9.98
C LEU A 102 10.57 -4.18 -10.20
N PHE A 103 9.39 -4.18 -9.60
CA PHE A 103 8.40 -5.23 -9.80
C PHE A 103 7.95 -5.30 -11.27
N LEU A 104 7.66 -4.14 -11.87
CA LEU A 104 7.32 -4.05 -13.29
C LEU A 104 8.46 -4.52 -14.18
N ALA A 105 9.68 -4.04 -13.91
CA ALA A 105 10.84 -4.31 -14.74
C ALA A 105 11.33 -5.76 -14.65
N HIS A 106 11.16 -6.42 -13.52
CA HIS A 106 11.75 -7.74 -13.26
C HIS A 106 10.69 -8.83 -13.14
N ALA A 107 9.71 -8.68 -12.25
CA ALA A 107 8.71 -9.71 -12.02
C ALA A 107 7.69 -9.79 -13.15
N MET A 108 7.14 -8.65 -13.57
CA MET A 108 6.12 -8.62 -14.63
C MET A 108 6.68 -8.69 -16.05
N ALA A 109 7.98 -8.48 -16.25
CA ALA A 109 8.62 -8.54 -17.57
C ALA A 109 8.68 -9.95 -18.16
N GLN A 110 8.50 -10.97 -17.33
CA GLN A 110 8.56 -12.37 -17.73
C GLN A 110 7.24 -13.09 -17.42
N ALA A 111 6.88 -14.02 -18.30
CA ALA A 111 5.78 -14.94 -18.01
C ALA A 111 6.21 -15.88 -16.89
N GLN A 112 5.38 -16.00 -15.86
CA GLN A 112 5.62 -16.88 -14.70
C GLN A 112 4.41 -17.77 -14.50
N ASP A 113 4.66 -19.02 -14.10
CA ASP A 113 3.58 -19.89 -13.61
C ASP A 113 3.27 -19.54 -12.14
N LEU A 114 2.12 -18.91 -11.94
CA LEU A 114 1.60 -18.49 -10.64
C LEU A 114 0.34 -19.29 -10.24
N SER A 115 0.11 -20.44 -10.85
CA SER A 115 -1.08 -21.28 -10.61
C SER A 115 -1.23 -21.75 -9.16
N HIS A 116 -0.13 -21.75 -8.41
CA HIS A 116 -0.08 -22.03 -6.96
C HIS A 116 -0.48 -20.86 -6.08
N LEU A 117 -0.49 -19.62 -6.62
CA LEU A 117 -0.72 -18.40 -5.87
C LEU A 117 -2.21 -18.07 -5.78
N GLN A 118 -2.68 -17.86 -4.56
CA GLN A 118 -3.97 -17.24 -4.29
C GLN A 118 -3.76 -15.79 -3.83
N TYR A 119 -4.56 -14.86 -4.31
CA TYR A 119 -4.34 -13.46 -4.00
C TYR A 119 -5.62 -12.64 -3.83
N GLY A 120 -5.50 -11.50 -3.15
CA GLY A 120 -6.45 -10.42 -3.14
C GLY A 120 -5.78 -9.11 -3.54
N LEU A 121 -6.51 -8.19 -4.18
CA LEU A 121 -5.97 -6.92 -4.63
C LEU A 121 -6.91 -5.76 -4.30
N LEU A 122 -6.34 -4.76 -3.62
CA LEU A 122 -6.93 -3.45 -3.38
C LEU A 122 -6.21 -2.41 -4.24
N ALA A 123 -6.90 -1.83 -5.20
CA ALA A 123 -6.39 -0.78 -6.06
C ALA A 123 -6.89 0.59 -5.59
N LEU A 124 -5.97 1.51 -5.33
CA LEU A 124 -6.29 2.88 -4.94
C LEU A 124 -6.15 3.81 -6.15
N GLY A 125 -7.06 4.75 -6.25
CA GLY A 125 -7.07 5.75 -7.30
C GLY A 125 -7.94 6.94 -6.92
N ASP A 126 -8.07 7.88 -7.85
CA ASP A 126 -8.94 9.03 -7.78
C ASP A 126 -9.71 9.12 -9.11
N ARG A 127 -11.04 9.17 -9.04
CA ARG A 127 -11.92 9.26 -10.22
C ARG A 127 -11.84 10.60 -10.95
N GLN A 128 -11.12 11.57 -10.39
CA GLN A 128 -10.83 12.81 -11.09
C GLN A 128 -9.85 12.60 -12.25
N TYR A 129 -9.08 11.50 -12.23
CA TYR A 129 -8.15 11.11 -13.29
C TYR A 129 -8.78 10.11 -14.25
N ALA A 130 -8.46 10.23 -15.55
CA ALA A 130 -9.03 9.40 -16.60
C ALA A 130 -8.72 7.90 -16.41
N GLN A 131 -7.54 7.57 -15.91
CA GLN A 131 -7.08 6.20 -15.66
C GLN A 131 -7.28 5.78 -14.18
N PHE A 132 -8.49 5.94 -13.67
CA PHE A 132 -8.86 5.51 -12.32
C PHE A 132 -8.38 4.09 -12.01
N CYS A 133 -7.61 3.91 -10.95
CA CYS A 133 -6.99 2.64 -10.53
C CYS A 133 -6.17 1.94 -11.64
N GLY A 134 -5.65 2.72 -12.62
CA GLY A 134 -4.99 2.19 -13.82
C GLY A 134 -3.83 1.27 -13.49
N TYR A 135 -2.93 1.68 -12.60
CA TYR A 135 -1.82 0.84 -12.20
C TYR A 135 -2.28 -0.45 -11.50
N GLY A 136 -3.27 -0.41 -10.61
CA GLY A 136 -3.75 -1.61 -9.92
C GLY A 136 -4.33 -2.68 -10.84
N ARG A 137 -4.82 -2.29 -12.03
CA ARG A 137 -5.33 -3.22 -13.05
C ARG A 137 -4.23 -4.01 -13.75
N ALA A 138 -3.05 -3.44 -13.91
CA ALA A 138 -1.94 -4.10 -14.59
C ALA A 138 -1.41 -5.33 -13.82
N PRO A 139 -1.05 -5.25 -12.52
CA PRO A 139 -0.71 -6.42 -11.73
C PRO A 139 -1.81 -7.47 -11.67
N ASP A 140 -3.09 -7.08 -11.53
CA ASP A 140 -4.21 -8.01 -11.51
C ASP A 140 -4.29 -8.83 -12.81
N SER A 141 -4.20 -8.15 -13.95
CA SER A 141 -4.22 -8.80 -15.26
C SER A 141 -3.03 -9.74 -15.46
N TRP A 142 -1.85 -9.34 -15.01
CA TRP A 142 -0.63 -10.14 -15.10
C TRP A 142 -0.70 -11.38 -14.18
N LEU A 143 -1.15 -11.24 -12.94
CA LEU A 143 -1.36 -12.34 -12.01
C LEU A 143 -2.33 -13.38 -12.57
N ARG A 144 -3.46 -12.94 -13.12
CA ARG A 144 -4.45 -13.81 -13.79
C ARG A 144 -3.86 -14.51 -15.00
N ALA A 145 -3.10 -13.81 -15.83
CA ALA A 145 -2.43 -14.38 -16.99
C ALA A 145 -1.40 -15.45 -16.59
N GLY A 146 -0.74 -15.30 -15.45
CA GLY A 146 0.16 -16.31 -14.85
C GLY A 146 -0.58 -17.48 -14.18
N GLY A 147 -1.91 -17.50 -14.18
CA GLY A 147 -2.71 -18.57 -13.58
C GLY A 147 -3.00 -18.40 -12.09
N ALA A 148 -2.62 -17.27 -11.48
CA ALA A 148 -2.94 -16.98 -10.08
C ALA A 148 -4.48 -16.87 -9.89
N ARG A 149 -4.96 -17.29 -8.72
CA ARG A 149 -6.39 -17.37 -8.42
C ARG A 149 -6.77 -16.26 -7.44
N PRO A 150 -7.63 -15.29 -7.83
CA PRO A 150 -8.12 -14.30 -6.90
C PRO A 150 -9.07 -14.93 -5.88
N TRP A 151 -8.97 -14.53 -4.61
CA TRP A 151 -9.96 -14.88 -3.59
C TRP A 151 -11.28 -14.16 -3.79
N PHE A 152 -11.19 -12.95 -4.33
CA PHE A 152 -12.33 -12.07 -4.62
C PHE A 152 -11.98 -11.14 -5.78
N GLU A 153 -12.99 -10.52 -6.37
CA GLU A 153 -12.77 -9.52 -7.40
C GLU A 153 -12.02 -8.31 -6.85
N ARG A 154 -11.10 -7.77 -7.67
CA ARG A 154 -10.30 -6.59 -7.29
C ARG A 154 -11.20 -5.48 -6.71
N ILE A 155 -10.87 -5.00 -5.53
CA ILE A 155 -11.54 -3.85 -4.93
C ILE A 155 -10.85 -2.58 -5.41
N GLU A 156 -11.63 -1.66 -5.97
CA GLU A 156 -11.15 -0.35 -6.40
C GLU A 156 -11.63 0.72 -5.41
N MET A 157 -10.70 1.48 -4.84
CA MET A 157 -10.97 2.50 -3.83
C MET A 157 -10.74 3.89 -4.42
N ASP A 158 -11.81 4.69 -4.48
CA ASP A 158 -11.80 6.07 -4.92
C ASP A 158 -11.46 6.98 -3.74
N ASN A 159 -10.30 7.61 -3.77
CA ASN A 159 -9.88 8.65 -2.81
C ASN A 159 -10.20 8.31 -1.33
N GLY A 160 -9.90 7.08 -0.92
CA GLY A 160 -10.14 6.64 0.46
C GLY A 160 -11.60 6.31 0.80
N ALA A 161 -12.45 6.04 -0.20
CA ALA A 161 -13.87 5.78 0.00
C ALA A 161 -14.13 4.71 1.10
N PRO A 162 -14.92 5.02 2.15
CA PRO A 162 -15.16 4.12 3.28
C PRO A 162 -15.77 2.78 2.88
N GLN A 163 -16.60 2.77 1.83
CA GLN A 163 -17.26 1.56 1.34
C GLN A 163 -16.26 0.53 0.81
N ALA A 164 -15.22 0.99 0.07
CA ALA A 164 -14.16 0.11 -0.42
C ALA A 164 -13.30 -0.43 0.73
N LEU A 165 -13.05 0.40 1.75
CA LEU A 165 -12.34 -0.01 2.95
C LEU A 165 -13.13 -1.09 3.73
N THR A 166 -14.43 -0.88 3.92
CA THR A 166 -15.31 -1.87 4.55
C THR A 166 -15.35 -3.18 3.76
N ALA A 167 -15.42 -3.11 2.42
CA ALA A 167 -15.37 -4.28 1.57
C ALA A 167 -14.03 -5.03 1.71
N TRP A 168 -12.90 -4.30 1.76
CA TRP A 168 -11.59 -4.89 2.01
C TRP A 168 -11.52 -5.63 3.35
N GLN A 169 -11.95 -4.98 4.43
CA GLN A 169 -12.00 -5.59 5.76
C GLN A 169 -12.85 -6.85 5.80
N HIS A 170 -14.02 -6.81 5.16
CA HIS A 170 -14.88 -7.99 5.05
C HIS A 170 -14.16 -9.15 4.34
N GLN A 171 -13.40 -8.89 3.28
CA GLN A 171 -12.62 -9.93 2.62
C GLN A 171 -11.51 -10.48 3.52
N LEU A 172 -10.85 -9.62 4.30
CA LEU A 172 -9.83 -10.07 5.26
C LEU A 172 -10.40 -11.03 6.31
N THR A 173 -11.62 -10.79 6.80
CA THR A 173 -12.29 -11.71 7.74
C THR A 173 -12.60 -13.08 7.12
N GLN A 174 -12.88 -13.12 5.82
CA GLN A 174 -13.13 -14.39 5.11
C GLN A 174 -11.84 -15.20 4.88
N ILE A 175 -10.71 -14.52 4.70
CA ILE A 175 -9.40 -15.15 4.44
C ILE A 175 -8.75 -15.65 5.73
N SER A 176 -8.87 -14.88 6.82
CA SER A 176 -8.43 -15.28 8.14
C SER A 176 -9.45 -16.24 8.71
N SER A 177 -9.02 -17.43 9.15
CA SER A 177 -9.89 -18.46 9.75
C SER A 177 -10.50 -18.04 11.09
N LEU A 178 -10.45 -16.77 11.46
CA LEU A 178 -10.92 -16.21 12.73
C LEU A 178 -12.17 -15.36 12.50
N GLY A 179 -13.26 -15.81 13.10
CA GLY A 179 -14.60 -15.25 12.93
C GLY A 179 -14.84 -13.81 13.40
N ASP A 180 -13.93 -13.22 14.20
CA ASP A 180 -14.05 -11.84 14.68
C ASP A 180 -12.71 -11.12 14.55
N MET A 181 -12.54 -10.36 13.48
CA MET A 181 -11.44 -9.39 13.40
C MET A 181 -11.87 -8.08 14.07
N PRO A 182 -10.96 -7.42 14.82
CA PRO A 182 -11.26 -6.11 15.38
C PRO A 182 -11.61 -5.13 14.24
N ALA A 183 -12.62 -4.31 14.49
CA ALA A 183 -13.00 -3.29 13.52
C ALA A 183 -11.81 -2.34 13.26
N TRP A 184 -11.64 -1.96 12.02
CA TRP A 184 -10.64 -0.95 11.65
C TRP A 184 -11.01 0.38 12.31
N GLU A 185 -10.18 0.81 13.22
CA GLU A 185 -10.35 2.15 13.78
C GLU A 185 -9.90 3.17 12.74
N GLN A 186 -10.85 3.99 12.30
CA GLN A 186 -10.49 5.12 11.44
C GLN A 186 -9.57 6.07 12.21
N PRO A 187 -8.52 6.61 11.58
CA PRO A 187 -7.70 7.62 12.22
C PRO A 187 -8.57 8.77 12.73
N VAL A 188 -8.46 9.06 14.01
CA VAL A 188 -9.14 10.24 14.58
C VAL A 188 -8.34 11.45 14.14
N PHE A 189 -8.93 12.23 13.23
CA PHE A 189 -8.35 13.51 12.80
C PHE A 189 -8.73 14.57 13.83
N SER A 190 -7.75 15.35 14.28
CA SER A 190 -8.01 16.57 15.04
C SER A 190 -8.32 17.74 14.08
N GLU A 191 -9.24 18.57 14.48
CA GLU A 191 -9.52 19.81 13.73
C GLU A 191 -8.36 20.79 13.88
N TRP A 192 -7.90 21.32 12.76
CA TRP A 192 -6.87 22.35 12.71
C TRP A 192 -7.45 23.60 12.04
N THR A 193 -7.20 24.76 12.64
CA THR A 193 -7.65 26.03 12.10
C THR A 193 -6.56 26.66 11.25
N LEU A 194 -6.93 27.18 10.07
CA LEU A 194 -6.02 27.96 9.25
C LEU A 194 -5.77 29.32 9.91
N ALA A 195 -4.62 29.49 10.57
CA ALA A 195 -4.26 30.71 11.28
C ALA A 195 -3.74 31.80 10.34
N ALA A 196 -2.96 31.43 9.33
CA ALA A 196 -2.44 32.38 8.34
C ALA A 196 -2.23 31.72 6.96
N ARG A 197 -2.42 32.53 5.93
CA ARG A 197 -2.09 32.21 4.54
C ARG A 197 -1.36 33.38 3.90
N ARG A 198 -0.13 33.17 3.45
CA ARG A 198 0.69 34.20 2.83
C ARG A 198 1.15 33.75 1.44
N HIS A 199 0.89 34.56 0.42
CA HIS A 199 1.36 34.33 -0.93
C HIS A 199 2.89 34.58 -0.99
N MET A 200 3.66 33.59 -1.40
CA MET A 200 5.13 33.59 -1.34
C MET A 200 5.79 34.06 -2.63
N ASN A 201 5.13 33.89 -3.77
CA ASN A 201 5.66 34.20 -5.10
C ASN A 201 4.76 35.16 -5.91
N PRO A 202 4.32 36.33 -5.38
CA PRO A 202 3.31 37.19 -6.01
C PRO A 202 3.77 37.83 -7.35
N ARG A 203 5.06 37.71 -7.67
CA ARG A 203 5.63 38.24 -8.92
C ARG A 203 6.18 37.15 -9.87
N SER A 204 5.90 35.88 -9.57
CA SER A 204 6.29 34.76 -10.40
C SER A 204 5.26 34.55 -11.51
N ALA A 205 5.73 34.16 -12.71
CA ALA A 205 4.85 33.73 -13.79
C ALA A 205 4.32 32.29 -13.60
N GLY A 206 4.80 31.57 -12.58
CA GLY A 206 4.35 30.23 -12.21
C GLY A 206 3.10 30.26 -11.32
N GLU A 207 2.58 29.08 -11.02
CA GLU A 207 1.45 28.88 -10.12
C GLU A 207 1.70 29.53 -8.74
N PRO A 208 0.65 30.06 -8.08
CA PRO A 208 0.77 30.71 -6.78
C PRO A 208 1.17 29.74 -5.69
N VAL A 209 2.24 30.04 -4.97
CA VAL A 209 2.74 29.28 -3.83
C VAL A 209 2.36 30.00 -2.55
N PHE A 210 1.78 29.29 -1.59
CA PHE A 210 1.32 29.84 -0.30
C PHE A 210 2.05 29.20 0.87
N HIS A 211 2.45 30.04 1.83
CA HIS A 211 2.77 29.64 3.18
C HIS A 211 1.47 29.51 3.96
N ILE A 212 1.27 28.38 4.62
CA ILE A 212 0.07 28.08 5.42
C ILE A 212 0.51 27.80 6.85
N GLU A 213 -0.11 28.49 7.80
CA GLU A 213 0.04 28.25 9.24
C GLU A 213 -1.24 27.62 9.77
N LEU A 214 -1.12 26.47 10.43
CA LEU A 214 -2.23 25.77 11.05
C LEU A 214 -2.07 25.77 12.57
N GLN A 215 -3.17 25.90 13.31
CA GLN A 215 -3.23 25.78 14.76
C GLN A 215 -4.21 24.67 15.15
N PRO A 216 -3.89 23.86 16.17
CA PRO A 216 -4.78 22.84 16.71
C PRO A 216 -6.02 23.43 17.37
#